data_212addf629702c154903e9b085488001
#
_entry.id   212addf629702c154903e9b085488001
#
_cell.length_a   1.000
_cell.length_b   1.000
_cell.length_c   1.000
_cell.angle_alpha   90.00
_cell.angle_beta   90.00
_cell.angle_gamma   90.00
#
_symmetry.space_group_name_H-M   'P 1'
#
loop_
_entity.id
_entity.type
_entity.pdbx_description
1 polymer ?
#
loop_
_entity_poly.entity_id
_entity_poly.type
_entity_poly.pdbx_seq_one_letter_code
_entity_poly.pdbx_strand_id
1 'polypeptide(L)'
;MKKKELYDKVIAYFKEAMPVAETELHYGNPFELLIAVILSAQCTDKRVNLITPPLFHDFPTPEALASTTPEVIFEYIRSVSYPNNKAKHLVGMAQMLVKEFDGEVPGTLEELVKLPGVGRKTANVIQSVVFNKAAMAVDTHVFRVSHRIGLVPTTCTTPYATEMHLMKYIPEAIVPKAHHWLILHGRYVCTARNPKCHECGLNGLCKKSLKASTGK
;
A
#
# COMPACT_ATOMS: atom_id res chain seq x y z
N MET A 1 -7.82 -28.65 4.84
CA MET A 1 -7.09 -28.11 3.67
C MET A 1 -5.66 -27.73 4.07
N LYS A 2 -4.66 -28.16 3.30
CA LYS A 2 -3.26 -27.79 3.54
C LYS A 2 -3.04 -26.29 3.26
N LYS A 3 -2.08 -25.66 3.94
CA LYS A 3 -1.82 -24.20 3.80
C LYS A 3 -1.55 -23.79 2.34
N LYS A 4 -0.67 -24.50 1.65
CA LYS A 4 -0.34 -24.23 0.25
C LYS A 4 -1.60 -24.28 -0.65
N GLU A 5 -2.44 -25.29 -0.49
CA GLU A 5 -3.68 -25.43 -1.24
C GLU A 5 -4.63 -24.23 -1.04
N LEU A 6 -4.69 -23.68 0.20
CA LEU A 6 -5.47 -22.48 0.47
C LEU A 6 -4.93 -21.28 -0.34
N TYR A 7 -3.60 -21.07 -0.34
CA TYR A 7 -2.98 -20.00 -1.10
C TYR A 7 -3.23 -20.16 -2.60
N ASP A 8 -3.06 -21.36 -3.14
CA ASP A 8 -3.27 -21.62 -4.57
C ASP A 8 -4.71 -21.30 -4.99
N LYS A 9 -5.72 -21.72 -4.20
CA LYS A 9 -7.13 -21.42 -4.46
C LYS A 9 -7.46 -19.93 -4.33
N VAL A 10 -6.91 -19.24 -3.35
CA VAL A 10 -7.12 -17.79 -3.16
C VAL A 10 -6.47 -16.98 -4.28
N ILE A 11 -5.26 -17.36 -4.71
CA ILE A 11 -4.58 -16.74 -5.86
C ILE A 11 -5.37 -16.97 -7.15
N ALA A 12 -5.86 -18.20 -7.39
CA ALA A 12 -6.68 -18.51 -8.54
C ALA A 12 -7.94 -17.65 -8.59
N TYR A 13 -8.65 -17.55 -7.47
CA TYR A 13 -9.82 -16.67 -7.36
C TYR A 13 -9.51 -15.22 -7.70
N PHE A 14 -8.44 -14.65 -7.14
CA PHE A 14 -8.11 -13.25 -7.42
C PHE A 14 -7.63 -13.00 -8.85
N LYS A 15 -6.94 -13.96 -9.46
CA LYS A 15 -6.58 -13.87 -10.89
C LYS A 15 -7.78 -13.74 -11.79
N GLU A 16 -8.86 -14.46 -11.48
CA GLU A 16 -10.11 -14.45 -12.24
C GLU A 16 -10.98 -13.23 -11.87
N ALA A 17 -11.20 -12.98 -10.59
CA ALA A 17 -12.10 -11.92 -10.11
C ALA A 17 -11.54 -10.50 -10.25
N MET A 18 -10.21 -10.34 -10.23
CA MET A 18 -9.51 -9.05 -10.34
C MET A 18 -8.27 -9.19 -11.23
N PRO A 19 -8.43 -9.41 -12.55
CA PRO A 19 -7.31 -9.56 -13.48
C PRO A 19 -6.45 -8.30 -13.55
N VAL A 20 -7.03 -7.12 -13.35
CA VAL A 20 -6.35 -5.84 -13.18
C VAL A 20 -6.51 -5.41 -11.73
N ALA A 21 -5.40 -5.27 -11.01
CA ALA A 21 -5.38 -4.80 -9.63
C ALA A 21 -4.16 -3.89 -9.44
N GLU A 22 -4.43 -2.61 -9.28
CA GLU A 22 -3.43 -1.55 -9.23
C GLU A 22 -3.74 -0.56 -8.11
N THR A 23 -2.83 0.37 -7.86
CA THR A 23 -3.08 1.48 -6.92
C THR A 23 -4.18 2.40 -7.46
N GLU A 24 -4.99 2.95 -6.55
CA GLU A 24 -5.99 3.97 -6.88
C GLU A 24 -5.43 5.40 -6.79
N LEU A 25 -4.14 5.56 -6.42
CA LEU A 25 -3.46 6.85 -6.44
C LEU A 25 -3.11 7.25 -7.88
N HIS A 26 -3.32 8.53 -8.20
CA HIS A 26 -2.96 9.11 -9.50
C HIS A 26 -1.53 9.66 -9.45
N TYR A 27 -0.72 9.27 -10.43
CA TYR A 27 0.68 9.70 -10.57
C TYR A 27 1.14 9.51 -12.02
N GLY A 28 2.11 10.30 -12.46
CA GLY A 28 2.71 10.20 -13.79
C GLY A 28 4.14 9.62 -13.77
N ASN A 29 4.80 9.63 -12.62
CA ASN A 29 6.18 9.15 -12.47
C ASN A 29 6.46 8.64 -11.04
N PRO A 30 7.62 7.98 -10.78
CA PRO A 30 7.98 7.45 -9.46
C PRO A 30 8.01 8.49 -8.34
N PHE A 31 8.46 9.71 -8.62
CA PHE A 31 8.53 10.80 -7.64
C PHE A 31 7.12 11.22 -7.19
N GLU A 32 6.20 11.40 -8.11
CA GLU A 32 4.81 11.71 -7.82
C GLU A 32 4.14 10.60 -7.01
N LEU A 33 4.40 9.33 -7.34
CA LEU A 33 3.88 8.22 -6.55
C LEU A 33 4.42 8.24 -5.12
N LEU A 34 5.72 8.51 -4.93
CA LEU A 34 6.33 8.62 -3.61
C LEU A 34 5.64 9.70 -2.76
N ILE A 35 5.41 10.89 -3.34
CA ILE A 35 4.64 11.97 -2.70
C ILE A 35 3.24 11.49 -2.34
N ALA A 36 2.51 10.92 -3.31
CA ALA A 36 1.13 10.47 -3.10
C ALA A 36 1.03 9.41 -1.98
N VAL A 37 1.97 8.46 -1.92
CA VAL A 37 2.00 7.43 -0.85
C VAL A 37 2.31 8.03 0.51
N ILE A 38 3.24 8.99 0.62
CA ILE A 38 3.50 9.72 1.87
C ILE A 38 2.23 10.47 2.33
N LEU A 39 1.55 11.13 1.39
CA LEU A 39 0.32 11.87 1.68
C LEU A 39 -0.85 10.95 2.07
N SER A 40 -0.90 9.71 1.56
CA SER A 40 -1.96 8.73 1.85
C SER A 40 -1.94 8.18 3.29
N ALA A 41 -0.86 8.42 4.05
CA ALA A 41 -0.82 8.01 5.46
C ALA A 41 -1.95 8.67 6.26
N GLN A 42 -2.89 7.84 6.77
CA GLN A 42 -4.11 8.27 7.47
C GLN A 42 -4.99 9.24 6.66
N CYS A 43 -4.95 9.15 5.34
CA CYS A 43 -5.76 9.93 4.42
C CYS A 43 -6.32 9.02 3.33
N THR A 44 -7.49 9.36 2.77
CA THR A 44 -8.08 8.59 1.66
C THR A 44 -7.40 8.90 0.34
N ASP A 45 -7.26 7.90 -0.53
CA ASP A 45 -6.70 8.08 -1.87
C ASP A 45 -7.47 9.14 -2.66
N LYS A 46 -8.81 9.18 -2.52
CA LYS A 46 -9.66 10.23 -3.11
C LYS A 46 -9.23 11.64 -2.71
N ARG A 47 -8.89 11.85 -1.42
CA ARG A 47 -8.42 13.16 -0.95
C ARG A 47 -7.03 13.48 -1.50
N VAL A 48 -6.14 12.50 -1.52
CA VAL A 48 -4.79 12.66 -2.09
C VAL A 48 -4.90 13.04 -3.57
N ASN A 49 -5.67 12.28 -4.36
CA ASN A 49 -5.86 12.54 -5.79
C ASN A 49 -6.51 13.91 -6.10
N LEU A 50 -7.24 14.49 -5.14
CA LEU A 50 -7.83 15.83 -5.30
C LEU A 50 -6.79 16.95 -5.12
N ILE A 51 -5.80 16.76 -4.25
CA ILE A 51 -4.85 17.82 -3.88
C ILE A 51 -3.51 17.73 -4.60
N THR A 52 -3.17 16.58 -5.17
CA THR A 52 -1.86 16.39 -5.84
C THR A 52 -1.73 17.05 -7.21
N PRO A 53 -2.78 17.22 -8.06
CA PRO A 53 -2.59 17.83 -9.37
C PRO A 53 -1.95 19.22 -9.35
N PRO A 54 -2.41 20.20 -8.54
CA PRO A 54 -1.72 21.50 -8.47
C PRO A 54 -0.31 21.39 -7.87
N LEU A 55 -0.10 20.48 -6.90
CA LEU A 55 1.22 20.25 -6.32
C LEU A 55 2.20 19.71 -7.37
N PHE A 56 1.80 18.73 -8.18
CA PHE A 56 2.64 18.15 -9.23
C PHE A 56 2.87 19.11 -10.39
N HIS A 57 1.91 19.98 -10.70
CA HIS A 57 2.09 21.02 -11.71
C HIS A 57 3.16 22.04 -11.31
N ASP A 58 3.13 22.50 -10.06
CA ASP A 58 4.03 23.56 -9.60
C ASP A 58 5.41 23.02 -9.14
N PHE A 59 5.47 21.75 -8.71
CA PHE A 59 6.69 21.07 -8.27
C PHE A 59 6.86 19.71 -8.98
N PRO A 60 7.10 19.71 -10.31
CA PRO A 60 7.13 18.50 -11.13
C PRO A 60 8.36 17.61 -10.90
N THR A 61 9.43 18.15 -10.28
CA THR A 61 10.70 17.44 -10.07
C THR A 61 11.19 17.52 -8.62
N PRO A 62 12.06 16.61 -8.20
CA PRO A 62 12.71 16.69 -6.89
C PRO A 62 13.41 18.02 -6.63
N GLU A 63 14.09 18.59 -7.64
CA GLU A 63 14.81 19.87 -7.54
C GLU A 63 13.83 21.02 -7.27
N ALA A 64 12.72 21.07 -7.98
CA ALA A 64 11.68 22.09 -7.78
C ALA A 64 11.12 22.02 -6.35
N LEU A 65 10.81 20.79 -5.86
CA LEU A 65 10.30 20.60 -4.52
C LEU A 65 11.37 20.84 -3.43
N ALA A 66 12.64 20.50 -3.70
CA ALA A 66 13.75 20.71 -2.78
C ALA A 66 14.08 22.20 -2.55
N SER A 67 13.78 23.04 -3.54
CA SER A 67 14.07 24.48 -3.50
C SER A 67 13.00 25.31 -2.78
N THR A 68 11.88 24.72 -2.41
CA THR A 68 10.78 25.40 -1.68
C THR A 68 10.86 25.17 -0.17
N THR A 69 9.89 25.72 0.57
CA THR A 69 9.81 25.58 2.02
C THR A 69 8.59 24.73 2.45
N PRO A 70 8.63 24.14 3.65
CA PRO A 70 7.48 23.42 4.19
C PRO A 70 6.20 24.25 4.29
N GLU A 71 6.31 25.57 4.52
CA GLU A 71 5.17 26.49 4.63
C GLU A 71 4.45 26.61 3.30
N VAL A 72 5.18 26.69 2.19
CA VAL A 72 4.61 26.71 0.83
C VAL A 72 3.90 25.39 0.53
N ILE A 73 4.54 24.25 0.81
CA ILE A 73 3.94 22.93 0.57
C ILE A 73 2.71 22.71 1.45
N PHE A 74 2.71 23.23 2.69
CA PHE A 74 1.56 23.16 3.58
C PHE A 74 0.28 23.71 2.93
N GLU A 75 0.35 24.80 2.18
CA GLU A 75 -0.85 25.38 1.53
C GLU A 75 -1.52 24.42 0.55
N TYR A 76 -0.74 23.60 -0.17
CA TYR A 76 -1.26 22.58 -1.08
C TYR A 76 -1.91 21.40 -0.34
N ILE A 77 -1.36 21.03 0.82
CA ILE A 77 -1.72 19.78 1.51
C ILE A 77 -2.46 19.99 2.84
N ARG A 78 -2.87 21.21 3.19
CA ARG A 78 -3.50 21.56 4.48
C ARG A 78 -4.73 20.72 4.84
N SER A 79 -5.38 20.09 3.86
CA SER A 79 -6.59 19.28 4.07
C SER A 79 -6.32 17.79 4.31
N VAL A 80 -5.06 17.34 4.32
CA VAL A 80 -4.69 15.96 4.70
C VAL A 80 -4.41 15.87 6.20
N SER A 81 -4.38 14.65 6.72
CA SER A 81 -3.98 14.41 8.11
C SER A 81 -2.51 14.78 8.34
N TYR A 82 -2.22 15.49 9.44
CA TYR A 82 -0.85 15.90 9.85
C TYR A 82 -0.09 16.71 8.78
N PRO A 83 -0.68 17.78 8.22
CA PRO A 83 -0.11 18.48 7.07
C PRO A 83 1.25 19.12 7.34
N ASN A 84 1.48 19.68 8.54
CA ASN A 84 2.77 20.28 8.92
C ASN A 84 3.93 19.27 8.85
N ASN A 85 3.75 18.07 9.41
CA ASN A 85 4.79 17.04 9.39
C ASN A 85 4.99 16.50 7.96
N LYS A 86 3.91 16.32 7.20
CA LYS A 86 3.99 15.87 5.81
C LYS A 86 4.69 16.90 4.93
N ALA A 87 4.41 18.20 5.08
CA ALA A 87 5.12 19.25 4.34
C ALA A 87 6.62 19.20 4.59
N LYS A 88 7.06 19.12 5.86
CA LYS A 88 8.47 18.95 6.22
C LYS A 88 9.07 17.68 5.61
N HIS A 89 8.34 16.57 5.66
CA HIS A 89 8.80 15.30 5.08
C HIS A 89 8.96 15.39 3.57
N LEU A 90 8.01 16.02 2.85
CA LEU A 90 8.09 16.14 1.39
C LEU A 90 9.29 16.98 0.95
N VAL A 91 9.51 18.15 1.58
CA VAL A 91 10.67 18.98 1.27
C VAL A 91 11.97 18.26 1.63
N GLY A 92 12.06 17.68 2.83
CA GLY A 92 13.27 16.94 3.24
C GLY A 92 13.55 15.71 2.39
N MET A 93 12.51 15.00 1.96
CA MET A 93 12.62 13.87 1.03
C MET A 93 13.17 14.32 -0.32
N ALA A 94 12.64 15.41 -0.89
CA ALA A 94 13.12 15.95 -2.15
C ALA A 94 14.58 16.42 -2.06
N GLN A 95 14.95 17.11 -0.98
CA GLN A 95 16.34 17.52 -0.72
C GLN A 95 17.30 16.32 -0.65
N MET A 96 16.86 15.23 0.00
CA MET A 96 17.68 14.02 0.07
C MET A 96 17.78 13.31 -1.27
N LEU A 97 16.69 13.26 -2.07
CA LEU A 97 16.73 12.70 -3.43
C LEU A 97 17.77 13.44 -4.29
N VAL A 98 17.74 14.78 -4.29
CA VAL A 98 18.71 15.60 -5.05
C VAL A 98 20.14 15.40 -4.56
N LYS A 99 20.34 15.36 -3.24
CA LYS A 99 21.69 15.33 -2.66
C LYS A 99 22.35 13.95 -2.71
N GLU A 100 21.59 12.88 -2.54
CA GLU A 100 22.11 11.53 -2.29
C GLU A 100 21.73 10.50 -3.37
N PHE A 101 20.77 10.84 -4.24
CA PHE A 101 20.21 9.92 -5.22
C PHE A 101 20.05 10.54 -6.63
N ASP A 102 20.78 11.62 -6.93
CA ASP A 102 20.78 12.31 -8.24
C ASP A 102 19.36 12.68 -8.75
N GLY A 103 18.44 13.00 -7.84
CA GLY A 103 17.04 13.28 -8.13
C GLY A 103 16.17 12.05 -8.40
N GLU A 104 16.71 10.84 -8.36
CA GLU A 104 15.98 9.61 -8.65
C GLU A 104 15.41 8.95 -7.39
N VAL A 105 14.27 8.28 -7.54
CA VAL A 105 13.68 7.48 -6.45
C VAL A 105 14.46 6.17 -6.32
N PRO A 106 15.09 5.87 -5.16
CA PRO A 106 15.87 4.65 -5.00
C PRO A 106 15.00 3.40 -5.00
N GLY A 107 15.58 2.27 -5.43
CA GLY A 107 14.86 1.02 -5.62
C GLY A 107 15.04 -0.01 -4.49
N THR A 108 15.86 0.25 -3.47
CA THR A 108 16.06 -0.70 -2.36
C THR A 108 15.29 -0.29 -1.11
N LEU A 109 14.93 -1.27 -0.27
CA LEU A 109 14.25 -1.00 0.99
C LEU A 109 15.12 -0.13 1.90
N GLU A 110 16.41 -0.45 1.95
CA GLU A 110 17.42 0.19 2.79
C GLU A 110 17.59 1.67 2.45
N GLU A 111 17.53 2.03 1.18
CA GLU A 111 17.64 3.41 0.71
C GLU A 111 16.31 4.16 0.89
N LEU A 112 15.20 3.54 0.51
CA LEU A 112 13.87 4.15 0.62
C LEU A 112 13.54 4.57 2.06
N VAL A 113 13.87 3.74 3.06
CA VAL A 113 13.55 4.06 4.46
C VAL A 113 14.42 5.16 5.05
N LYS A 114 15.50 5.59 4.36
CA LYS A 114 16.26 6.78 4.76
C LYS A 114 15.53 8.07 4.45
N LEU A 115 14.64 8.05 3.44
CA LEU A 115 13.92 9.24 2.99
C LEU A 115 12.93 9.70 4.07
N PRO A 116 12.91 11.01 4.39
CA PRO A 116 11.94 11.58 5.32
C PRO A 116 10.49 11.22 4.96
N GLY A 117 9.74 10.73 5.94
CA GLY A 117 8.34 10.32 5.76
C GLY A 117 8.14 8.92 5.17
N VAL A 118 9.22 8.21 4.85
CA VAL A 118 9.16 6.86 4.25
C VAL A 118 9.47 5.81 5.31
N GLY A 119 8.42 5.12 5.77
CA GLY A 119 8.56 3.91 6.57
C GLY A 119 8.57 2.64 5.71
N ARG A 120 8.79 1.48 6.34
CA ARG A 120 8.79 0.17 5.67
C ARG A 120 7.57 -0.06 4.77
N LYS A 121 6.36 0.30 5.24
CA LYS A 121 5.14 0.14 4.43
C LYS A 121 5.20 0.97 3.15
N THR A 122 5.57 2.24 3.24
CA THR A 122 5.72 3.13 2.07
C THR A 122 6.79 2.61 1.12
N ALA A 123 7.95 2.20 1.64
CA ALA A 123 9.01 1.61 0.84
C ALA A 123 8.55 0.35 0.08
N ASN A 124 7.82 -0.56 0.74
CA ASN A 124 7.27 -1.74 0.09
C ASN A 124 6.27 -1.40 -1.02
N VAL A 125 5.45 -0.35 -0.86
CA VAL A 125 4.55 0.13 -1.94
C VAL A 125 5.38 0.61 -3.14
N ILE A 126 6.39 1.44 -2.92
CA ILE A 126 7.25 1.95 -3.99
C ILE A 126 7.98 0.80 -4.69
N GLN A 127 8.58 -0.12 -3.94
CA GLN A 127 9.24 -1.30 -4.52
C GLN A 127 8.29 -2.14 -5.38
N SER A 128 7.08 -2.36 -4.90
CA SER A 128 6.08 -3.17 -5.60
C SER A 128 5.56 -2.47 -6.86
N VAL A 129 5.18 -1.19 -6.75
CA VAL A 129 4.48 -0.47 -7.83
C VAL A 129 5.44 0.08 -8.89
N VAL A 130 6.55 0.68 -8.46
CA VAL A 130 7.52 1.31 -9.39
C VAL A 130 8.47 0.27 -9.98
N PHE A 131 9.01 -0.59 -9.11
CA PHE A 131 10.10 -1.50 -9.49
C PHE A 131 9.64 -2.93 -9.73
N ASN A 132 8.34 -3.21 -9.61
CA ASN A 132 7.75 -4.54 -9.74
C ASN A 132 8.47 -5.62 -8.91
N LYS A 133 9.02 -5.21 -7.74
CA LYS A 133 9.71 -6.10 -6.82
C LYS A 133 8.71 -6.84 -5.93
N ALA A 134 9.08 -8.04 -5.51
CA ALA A 134 8.31 -8.82 -4.57
C ALA A 134 8.34 -8.17 -3.17
N ALA A 135 7.52 -7.14 -2.96
CA ALA A 135 7.38 -6.41 -1.71
C ALA A 135 5.91 -6.32 -1.29
N MET A 136 5.60 -6.81 -0.08
CA MET A 136 4.24 -6.87 0.45
C MET A 136 4.04 -5.77 1.49
N ALA A 137 3.39 -4.68 1.10
CA ALA A 137 3.04 -3.63 2.06
C ALA A 137 1.79 -4.05 2.88
N VAL A 138 1.97 -4.34 4.15
CA VAL A 138 0.87 -4.75 5.03
C VAL A 138 0.24 -3.53 5.69
N ASP A 139 -0.91 -3.11 5.16
CA ASP A 139 -1.78 -2.11 5.75
C ASP A 139 -2.91 -2.78 6.57
N THR A 140 -3.85 -1.98 7.08
CA THR A 140 -5.00 -2.50 7.84
C THR A 140 -5.91 -3.40 7.01
N HIS A 141 -5.99 -3.21 5.68
CA HIS A 141 -6.77 -4.06 4.80
C HIS A 141 -6.08 -5.40 4.57
N VAL A 142 -4.82 -5.39 4.16
CA VAL A 142 -4.02 -6.61 3.97
C VAL A 142 -3.96 -7.42 5.25
N PHE A 143 -3.69 -6.79 6.40
CA PHE A 143 -3.67 -7.45 7.69
C PHE A 143 -5.01 -8.13 8.01
N ARG A 144 -6.11 -7.39 7.93
CA ARG A 144 -7.44 -7.91 8.23
C ARG A 144 -7.87 -9.04 7.30
N VAL A 145 -7.70 -8.85 6.00
CA VAL A 145 -8.15 -9.81 4.97
C VAL A 145 -7.39 -11.11 5.08
N SER A 146 -6.06 -11.05 5.18
CA SER A 146 -5.21 -12.24 5.29
C SER A 146 -5.52 -13.07 6.53
N HIS A 147 -5.82 -12.43 7.67
CA HIS A 147 -6.26 -13.11 8.89
C HIS A 147 -7.66 -13.74 8.75
N ARG A 148 -8.61 -13.00 8.17
CA ARG A 148 -9.99 -13.47 8.01
C ARG A 148 -10.11 -14.65 7.06
N ILE A 149 -9.40 -14.63 5.95
CA ILE A 149 -9.32 -15.76 5.02
C ILE A 149 -8.62 -16.95 5.69
N GLY A 150 -7.62 -16.69 6.54
CA GLY A 150 -6.80 -17.71 7.19
C GLY A 150 -5.48 -17.94 6.45
N LEU A 151 -5.06 -17.01 5.59
CA LEU A 151 -3.74 -17.04 4.94
C LEU A 151 -2.62 -16.98 5.99
N VAL A 152 -2.78 -16.16 7.02
CA VAL A 152 -1.82 -16.04 8.12
C VAL A 152 -2.39 -16.61 9.41
N PRO A 153 -1.55 -17.18 10.29
CA PRO A 153 -1.98 -17.66 11.61
C PRO A 153 -2.25 -16.48 12.56
N THR A 154 -3.04 -16.72 13.60
CA THR A 154 -3.36 -15.71 14.62
C THR A 154 -2.14 -15.24 15.41
N THR A 155 -1.05 -16.01 15.38
CA THR A 155 0.24 -15.65 15.99
C THR A 155 0.98 -14.53 15.26
N CYS A 156 0.64 -14.23 14.00
CA CYS A 156 1.17 -13.08 13.26
C CYS A 156 0.42 -11.81 13.72
N THR A 157 0.78 -11.26 14.87
CA THR A 157 0.09 -10.12 15.50
C THR A 157 0.58 -8.75 15.01
N THR A 158 1.64 -8.71 14.22
CA THR A 158 2.21 -7.46 13.68
C THR A 158 2.15 -7.42 12.16
N PRO A 159 2.13 -6.22 11.54
CA PRO A 159 2.24 -6.09 10.08
C PRO A 159 3.48 -6.79 9.53
N TYR A 160 4.63 -6.67 10.19
CA TYR A 160 5.88 -7.30 9.77
C TYR A 160 5.79 -8.85 9.78
N ALA A 161 5.27 -9.43 10.86
CA ALA A 161 5.07 -10.90 10.92
C ALA A 161 4.10 -11.38 9.83
N THR A 162 3.06 -10.59 9.55
CA THR A 162 2.11 -10.86 8.46
C THR A 162 2.78 -10.78 7.09
N GLU A 163 3.58 -9.75 6.84
CA GLU A 163 4.38 -9.57 5.63
C GLU A 163 5.26 -10.81 5.37
N MET A 164 6.09 -11.17 6.35
CA MET A 164 7.01 -12.31 6.25
C MET A 164 6.28 -13.63 6.01
N HIS A 165 5.11 -13.80 6.62
CA HIS A 165 4.31 -15.00 6.42
C HIS A 165 3.68 -15.06 5.01
N LEU A 166 3.14 -13.95 4.50
CA LEU A 166 2.58 -13.88 3.16
C LEU A 166 3.65 -14.11 2.09
N MET A 167 4.81 -13.47 2.25
CA MET A 167 5.96 -13.60 1.35
C MET A 167 6.48 -15.05 1.24
N LYS A 168 6.33 -15.85 2.29
CA LYS A 168 6.73 -17.27 2.28
C LYS A 168 5.90 -18.15 1.34
N TYR A 169 4.63 -17.80 1.10
CA TYR A 169 3.68 -18.66 0.40
C TYR A 169 3.18 -18.08 -0.94
N ILE A 170 3.27 -16.78 -1.13
CA ILE A 170 2.91 -16.13 -2.40
C ILE A 170 4.13 -16.16 -3.32
N PRO A 171 4.02 -16.70 -4.55
CA PRO A 171 5.11 -16.67 -5.53
C PRO A 171 5.58 -15.23 -5.80
N GLU A 172 6.90 -15.01 -5.83
CA GLU A 172 7.52 -13.68 -5.98
C GLU A 172 6.92 -12.86 -7.12
N ALA A 173 6.78 -13.45 -8.31
CA ALA A 173 6.23 -12.79 -9.48
C ALA A 173 4.76 -12.32 -9.31
N ILE A 174 4.07 -12.80 -8.28
CA ILE A 174 2.66 -12.48 -8.02
C ILE A 174 2.51 -11.48 -6.86
N VAL A 175 3.54 -11.33 -6.02
CA VAL A 175 3.46 -10.49 -4.82
C VAL A 175 2.98 -9.08 -5.10
N PRO A 176 3.47 -8.33 -6.12
CA PRO A 176 2.99 -6.99 -6.43
C PRO A 176 1.48 -6.94 -6.67
N LYS A 177 0.98 -7.91 -7.43
CA LYS A 177 -0.45 -8.02 -7.74
C LYS A 177 -1.27 -8.49 -6.54
N ALA A 178 -0.76 -9.44 -5.78
CA ALA A 178 -1.42 -9.97 -4.58
C ALA A 178 -1.59 -8.90 -3.49
N HIS A 179 -0.63 -7.98 -3.37
CA HIS A 179 -0.74 -6.81 -2.52
C HIS A 179 -2.01 -6.00 -2.83
N HIS A 180 -2.22 -5.64 -4.10
CA HIS A 180 -3.39 -4.88 -4.53
C HIS A 180 -4.69 -5.69 -4.39
N TRP A 181 -4.71 -6.98 -4.69
CA TRP A 181 -5.88 -7.83 -4.48
C TRP A 181 -6.36 -7.78 -3.04
N LEU A 182 -5.45 -7.92 -2.08
CA LEU A 182 -5.81 -7.90 -0.65
C LEU A 182 -6.30 -6.52 -0.19
N ILE A 183 -5.73 -5.44 -0.70
CA ILE A 183 -6.19 -4.07 -0.40
C ILE A 183 -7.59 -3.85 -0.97
N LEU A 184 -7.78 -4.05 -2.27
CA LEU A 184 -9.05 -3.78 -2.96
C LEU A 184 -10.17 -4.68 -2.43
N HIS A 185 -9.90 -5.96 -2.19
CA HIS A 185 -10.84 -6.86 -1.55
C HIS A 185 -11.22 -6.38 -0.14
N GLY A 186 -10.25 -5.87 0.61
CA GLY A 186 -10.48 -5.29 1.93
C GLY A 186 -11.28 -3.99 1.91
N ARG A 187 -11.14 -3.17 0.87
CA ARG A 187 -11.88 -1.93 0.70
C ARG A 187 -13.34 -2.18 0.31
N TYR A 188 -13.59 -3.07 -0.63
CA TYR A 188 -14.87 -3.16 -1.33
C TYR A 188 -15.72 -4.36 -0.95
N VAL A 189 -15.12 -5.47 -0.51
CA VAL A 189 -15.81 -6.72 -0.18
C VAL A 189 -15.66 -7.08 1.29
N CYS A 190 -14.42 -7.31 1.75
CA CYS A 190 -14.15 -7.72 3.14
C CYS A 190 -13.94 -6.50 4.05
N THR A 191 -14.93 -5.59 4.09
CA THR A 191 -14.89 -4.36 4.89
C THR A 191 -14.76 -4.65 6.39
N ALA A 192 -14.32 -3.64 7.18
CA ALA A 192 -14.03 -3.83 8.60
C ALA A 192 -15.27 -4.21 9.41
N ARG A 193 -16.37 -3.45 9.26
CA ARG A 193 -17.61 -3.60 10.05
C ARG A 193 -18.60 -4.56 9.40
N ASN A 194 -18.99 -4.31 8.15
CA ASN A 194 -20.03 -5.06 7.44
C ASN A 194 -19.45 -5.75 6.18
N PRO A 195 -18.69 -6.86 6.33
CA PRO A 195 -18.15 -7.55 5.17
C PRO A 195 -19.26 -8.23 4.36
N LYS A 196 -19.20 -8.12 3.04
CA LYS A 196 -20.17 -8.69 2.09
C LYS A 196 -19.90 -10.18 1.86
N CYS A 197 -19.98 -10.98 2.93
CA CYS A 197 -19.60 -12.40 2.87
C CYS A 197 -20.48 -13.23 1.91
N HIS A 198 -21.75 -12.86 1.74
CA HIS A 198 -22.69 -13.53 0.84
C HIS A 198 -22.38 -13.32 -0.65
N GLU A 199 -21.71 -12.21 -1.00
CA GLU A 199 -21.27 -11.88 -2.36
C GLU A 199 -19.80 -12.30 -2.60
N CYS A 200 -19.09 -12.76 -1.56
CA CYS A 200 -17.66 -13.04 -1.63
C CYS A 200 -17.38 -14.42 -2.20
N GLY A 201 -16.70 -14.50 -3.35
CA GLY A 201 -16.33 -15.79 -3.96
C GLY A 201 -15.34 -16.63 -3.12
N LEU A 202 -14.72 -16.04 -2.08
CA LEU A 202 -13.92 -16.78 -1.09
C LEU A 202 -14.75 -17.35 0.07
N ASN A 203 -16.08 -17.21 0.09
CA ASN A 203 -16.92 -17.59 1.22
C ASN A 203 -16.69 -19.04 1.67
N GLY A 204 -16.67 -19.99 0.75
CA GLY A 204 -16.42 -21.41 1.03
C GLY A 204 -14.99 -21.78 1.46
N LEU A 205 -14.02 -20.86 1.31
CA LEU A 205 -12.62 -21.04 1.70
C LEU A 205 -12.26 -20.25 2.96
N CYS A 206 -13.00 -19.18 3.24
CA CYS A 206 -12.67 -18.20 4.27
C CYS A 206 -12.88 -18.74 5.68
N LYS A 207 -11.83 -18.74 6.50
CA LYS A 207 -11.88 -19.22 7.89
C LYS A 207 -12.91 -18.48 8.74
N LYS A 208 -13.13 -17.18 8.50
CA LYS A 208 -14.15 -16.40 9.21
C LYS A 208 -15.56 -16.86 8.87
N SER A 209 -15.81 -17.08 7.59
CA SER A 209 -17.13 -17.54 7.10
C SER A 209 -17.46 -18.93 7.58
N LEU A 210 -16.50 -19.86 7.49
CA LEU A 210 -16.67 -21.23 7.98
C LEU A 210 -16.99 -21.28 9.49
N LYS A 211 -16.36 -20.41 10.31
CA LYS A 211 -16.68 -20.31 11.74
C LYS A 211 -18.08 -19.76 12.00
N ALA A 212 -18.56 -18.82 11.19
CA ALA A 212 -19.92 -18.29 11.33
C ALA A 212 -21.00 -19.33 10.98
N SER A 213 -20.71 -20.25 10.06
CA SER A 213 -21.63 -21.33 9.66
C SER A 213 -21.67 -22.51 10.65
N THR A 214 -20.62 -22.67 11.47
CA THR A 214 -20.55 -23.77 12.49
C THR A 214 -20.99 -23.33 13.87
N GLY A 215 -21.30 -22.06 14.07
CA GLY A 215 -21.73 -21.48 15.37
C GLY A 215 -23.25 -21.32 15.52
N LYS A 216 -24.03 -22.30 15.03
CA LYS A 216 -25.44 -22.49 15.36
C LYS A 216 -25.60 -23.64 16.32
#